data_38ab821c4338378c5041667fcf110dd8
#
_entry.id   38ab821c4338378c5041667fcf110dd8
#
_cell.length_a   1.000
_cell.length_b   1.000
_cell.length_c   1.000
_cell.angle_alpha   90.00
_cell.angle_beta   90.00
_cell.angle_gamma   90.00
#
_symmetry.space_group_name_H-M   'P 1'
#
loop_
_entity.id
_entity.type
_entity.pdbx_description
1 polymer ?
#
loop_
_entity_poly.entity_id
_entity_poly.type
_entity_poly.pdbx_seq_one_letter_code
_entity_poly.pdbx_strand_id
1 'polypeptide(L)'
;MNIQQNGGFFLIKGGKSSCRGNWIKLKSSSFLLYKKQKRVSGRRILMLPHLATTWQSYLEFRSNLIKQNLCIGRPSKFWRNHLGQKTSGIMLLFGNVGAALHNLGQFYLMQRKLDEADKCYERAVKIKRRVLGLNHTDYADTLYHLGMVLYLLGKEKDAEALIQESIKILEENGMGDSITCIRRLQFLSQMYLKSNRLAEAEDVQRKVLQIMELSKGWNSMDTVIVAERLALTLQSIEKIKEAKELLERCLEARKSLLPEDHIQIAANLLHIARVAMLNSNRLRKINISEAIAELDKAKDLLHSTTRIARQVLNKLRTQKGKKQKKGASEMKREGHAAVVIMLQSLDTLGLVETTKQELLESQGEHLPYVEAENVLLQCISSYKEFEAEKLISDSPKVKTEYLSCLKHLLSLMIDTVNKDKVTLKDLDDEIKRVEAEIHDRSKHKP
;
A
#
# COMPACT_ATOMS: atom_id res chain seq x y z
N MET A 1 -43.60 -11.29 22.15
CA MET A 1 -42.58 -10.70 23.05
C MET A 1 -43.16 -9.43 23.66
N ASN A 2 -43.46 -9.44 24.96
CA ASN A 2 -43.88 -8.21 25.67
C ASN A 2 -42.63 -7.57 26.29
N ILE A 3 -42.42 -6.32 25.95
CA ILE A 3 -41.29 -5.50 26.47
C ILE A 3 -41.89 -4.40 27.36
N GLN A 4 -41.49 -4.35 28.61
CA GLN A 4 -41.86 -3.26 29.55
C GLN A 4 -40.61 -2.46 29.96
N GLN A 5 -40.73 -1.13 30.00
CA GLN A 5 -39.69 -0.24 30.42
C GLN A 5 -39.90 0.20 31.86
N ASN A 6 -38.92 0.00 32.73
CA ASN A 6 -38.97 0.44 34.10
C ASN A 6 -37.59 0.96 34.57
N GLY A 7 -37.52 2.24 34.96
CA GLY A 7 -36.38 2.84 35.65
C GLY A 7 -35.02 2.68 34.94
N GLY A 8 -34.88 2.97 33.62
CA GLY A 8 -33.62 2.88 32.87
C GLY A 8 -33.18 1.50 32.42
N PHE A 9 -34.07 0.48 32.51
CA PHE A 9 -33.84 -0.90 32.06
C PHE A 9 -35.02 -1.41 31.24
N PHE A 10 -34.74 -2.33 30.31
CA PHE A 10 -35.78 -3.07 29.58
C PHE A 10 -35.95 -4.46 30.16
N LEU A 11 -37.17 -4.85 30.42
CA LEU A 11 -37.54 -6.18 30.90
C LEU A 11 -38.14 -6.99 29.74
N ILE A 12 -37.62 -8.17 29.48
CA ILE A 12 -38.08 -9.06 28.39
C ILE A 12 -38.62 -10.35 29.01
N LYS A 13 -39.88 -10.68 28.71
CA LYS A 13 -40.52 -11.92 29.14
C LYS A 13 -40.28 -13.02 28.09
N GLY A 14 -39.59 -14.07 28.49
CA GLY A 14 -39.32 -15.25 27.63
C GLY A 14 -40.62 -16.03 27.39
N GLY A 15 -40.79 -16.55 26.14
CA GLY A 15 -41.91 -17.39 25.75
C GLY A 15 -41.89 -18.73 26.46
N LYS A 16 -43.08 -19.33 26.59
CA LYS A 16 -43.42 -20.54 27.35
C LYS A 16 -42.51 -21.73 27.01
N SER A 17 -41.63 -22.11 27.91
CA SER A 17 -41.29 -23.50 28.22
C SER A 17 -40.89 -23.53 29.71
N SER A 18 -41.55 -24.41 30.41
CA SER A 18 -41.63 -24.72 31.83
C SER A 18 -40.37 -24.49 32.68
N CYS A 19 -40.06 -23.24 32.98
CA CYS A 19 -39.29 -22.79 34.16
C CYS A 19 -39.79 -21.41 34.52
N ARG A 20 -40.11 -21.18 35.79
CA ARG A 20 -40.76 -20.00 36.36
C ARG A 20 -40.17 -18.69 35.82
N GLY A 21 -41.09 -17.80 35.40
CA GLY A 21 -40.78 -16.54 34.69
C GLY A 21 -39.89 -15.58 35.46
N ASN A 22 -38.64 -15.59 35.14
CA ASN A 22 -37.68 -14.57 35.59
C ASN A 22 -37.49 -13.52 34.51
N TRP A 23 -37.64 -12.27 34.88
CA TRP A 23 -37.39 -11.11 34.05
C TRP A 23 -35.87 -10.82 33.96
N ILE A 24 -35.34 -10.62 32.76
CA ILE A 24 -33.94 -10.28 32.55
C ILE A 24 -33.80 -8.76 32.45
N LYS A 25 -33.00 -8.17 33.35
CA LYS A 25 -32.75 -6.74 33.45
C LYS A 25 -31.54 -6.34 32.59
N LEU A 26 -31.74 -5.54 31.55
CA LEU A 26 -30.69 -5.04 30.67
C LEU A 26 -30.49 -3.53 30.86
N LYS A 27 -29.23 -3.09 30.97
CA LYS A 27 -28.91 -1.66 31.08
C LYS A 27 -29.21 -0.92 29.76
N SER A 28 -29.92 0.19 29.84
CA SER A 28 -30.40 0.99 28.72
C SER A 28 -29.30 1.69 27.89
N SER A 29 -28.07 1.75 28.40
CA SER A 29 -26.94 2.46 27.77
C SER A 29 -26.54 1.88 26.40
N SER A 30 -26.66 0.56 26.20
CA SER A 30 -26.29 -0.08 24.95
C SER A 30 -27.33 0.13 23.82
N PHE A 31 -28.61 0.32 24.18
CA PHE A 31 -29.69 0.54 23.22
C PHE A 31 -29.80 2.03 22.79
N LEU A 32 -29.44 2.95 23.67
CA LEU A 32 -29.39 4.39 23.37
C LEU A 32 -28.21 4.75 22.45
N LEU A 33 -27.06 4.09 22.57
CA LEU A 33 -25.92 4.23 21.64
C LEU A 33 -26.31 3.84 20.20
N TYR A 34 -27.09 2.76 20.02
CA TYR A 34 -27.59 2.35 18.71
C TYR A 34 -28.55 3.39 18.08
N LYS A 35 -29.42 4.00 18.87
CA LYS A 35 -30.39 5.01 18.40
C LYS A 35 -29.72 6.37 18.13
N LYS A 36 -28.68 6.73 18.91
CA LYS A 36 -27.93 7.98 18.75
C LYS A 36 -27.02 7.96 17.50
N GLN A 37 -26.44 6.81 17.19
CA GLN A 37 -25.63 6.61 16.00
C GLN A 37 -26.44 6.68 14.69
N LYS A 38 -27.72 6.33 14.73
CA LYS A 38 -28.64 6.40 13.58
C LYS A 38 -29.07 7.84 13.25
N ARG A 39 -28.94 8.81 14.19
CA ARG A 39 -29.35 10.22 14.01
C ARG A 39 -28.22 11.16 13.56
N VAL A 40 -26.93 10.76 13.71
CA VAL A 40 -25.80 11.67 13.51
C VAL A 40 -25.15 11.53 12.12
N SER A 41 -25.37 10.43 11.41
CA SER A 41 -24.81 10.28 10.07
C SER A 41 -25.92 10.13 9.02
N GLY A 42 -26.20 11.21 8.32
CA GLY A 42 -27.07 11.22 7.11
C GLY A 42 -26.45 10.51 5.90
N ARG A 43 -25.42 9.68 6.09
CA ARG A 43 -24.85 8.78 5.10
C ARG A 43 -25.25 7.35 5.44
N ARG A 44 -25.99 6.70 4.53
CA ARG A 44 -26.23 5.27 4.55
C ARG A 44 -24.87 4.55 4.62
N ILE A 45 -24.48 4.13 5.82
CA ILE A 45 -23.44 3.12 5.96
C ILE A 45 -24.11 1.82 5.51
N LEU A 46 -23.80 1.38 4.29
CA LEU A 46 -24.06 0.03 3.83
C LEU A 46 -23.24 -0.90 4.74
N MET A 47 -23.86 -1.39 5.82
CA MET A 47 -23.30 -2.53 6.55
C MET A 47 -23.19 -3.66 5.55
N LEU A 48 -21.94 -4.09 5.30
CA LEU A 48 -21.68 -5.31 4.52
C LEU A 48 -22.49 -6.44 5.16
N PRO A 49 -23.22 -7.25 4.37
CA PRO A 49 -24.11 -8.31 4.88
C PRO A 49 -23.42 -9.25 5.89
N HIS A 50 -22.13 -9.48 5.75
CA HIS A 50 -21.30 -10.28 6.65
C HIS A 50 -21.17 -9.73 8.07
N LEU A 51 -21.26 -8.42 8.29
CA LEU A 51 -21.20 -7.84 9.63
C LEU A 51 -22.54 -7.99 10.37
N ALA A 52 -23.65 -7.92 9.65
CA ALA A 52 -24.97 -8.14 10.23
C ALA A 52 -25.17 -9.61 10.67
N THR A 53 -24.72 -10.57 9.85
CA THR A 53 -24.78 -11.99 10.18
C THR A 53 -23.87 -12.35 11.36
N THR A 54 -22.69 -11.76 11.46
CA THR A 54 -21.75 -11.99 12.57
C THR A 54 -22.28 -11.43 13.89
N TRP A 55 -22.95 -10.28 13.87
CA TRP A 55 -23.61 -9.72 15.05
C TRP A 55 -24.82 -10.56 15.47
N GLN A 56 -25.58 -11.06 14.52
CA GLN A 56 -26.72 -11.95 14.79
C GLN A 56 -26.25 -13.25 15.46
N SER A 57 -25.18 -13.86 14.91
CA SER A 57 -24.55 -15.06 15.47
C SER A 57 -23.96 -14.82 16.87
N TYR A 58 -23.38 -13.64 17.13
CA TYR A 58 -22.87 -13.27 18.45
C TYR A 58 -24.00 -13.07 19.47
N LEU A 59 -25.11 -12.46 19.09
CA LEU A 59 -26.27 -12.27 19.97
C LEU A 59 -26.96 -13.60 20.28
N GLU A 60 -27.08 -14.48 19.30
CA GLU A 60 -27.59 -15.85 19.49
C GLU A 60 -26.67 -16.70 20.38
N PHE A 61 -25.34 -16.61 20.16
CA PHE A 61 -24.32 -17.24 21.00
C PHE A 61 -24.42 -16.77 22.46
N ARG A 62 -24.49 -15.45 22.69
CA ARG A 62 -24.66 -14.89 24.05
C ARG A 62 -25.97 -15.33 24.70
N SER A 63 -27.04 -15.40 23.95
CA SER A 63 -28.33 -15.88 24.40
C SER A 63 -28.26 -17.37 24.79
N ASN A 64 -27.57 -18.20 24.02
CA ASN A 64 -27.42 -19.63 24.26
C ASN A 64 -26.46 -19.91 25.43
N LEU A 65 -25.38 -19.14 25.59
CA LEU A 65 -24.44 -19.25 26.72
C LEU A 65 -25.14 -18.94 28.07
N ILE A 66 -26.02 -17.93 28.08
CA ILE A 66 -26.83 -17.57 29.25
C ILE A 66 -27.84 -18.66 29.58
N LYS A 67 -28.44 -19.28 28.54
CA LYS A 67 -29.37 -20.41 28.74
C LYS A 67 -28.69 -21.67 29.26
N GLN A 68 -27.45 -21.96 28.85
CA GLN A 68 -26.69 -23.14 29.28
C GLN A 68 -26.13 -22.98 30.71
N ASN A 69 -25.72 -21.78 31.11
CA ASN A 69 -25.21 -21.52 32.49
C ASN A 69 -26.32 -21.52 33.53
N LEU A 70 -27.60 -21.43 33.16
CA LEU A 70 -28.74 -21.49 34.07
C LEU A 70 -29.20 -22.93 34.39
N CYS A 71 -28.66 -23.97 33.70
CA CYS A 71 -29.07 -25.37 33.85
C CYS A 71 -28.03 -26.30 34.48
N ILE A 72 -26.96 -25.78 35.13
CA ILE A 72 -25.94 -26.61 35.77
C ILE A 72 -26.34 -26.92 37.21
N GLY A 73 -27.29 -27.82 37.39
CA GLY A 73 -27.48 -28.62 38.59
C GLY A 73 -26.78 -29.97 38.41
N ARG A 74 -26.10 -30.45 39.45
CA ARG A 74 -25.27 -31.67 39.60
C ARG A 74 -25.31 -32.73 38.48
N PRO A 75 -24.12 -33.22 37.98
CA PRO A 75 -24.07 -34.15 36.87
C PRO A 75 -24.50 -35.57 37.28
N SER A 76 -25.56 -36.08 36.69
CA SER A 76 -25.98 -37.49 36.80
C SER A 76 -25.20 -38.39 35.83
N LYS A 77 -25.12 -39.71 36.12
CA LYS A 77 -24.37 -40.76 35.37
C LYS A 77 -24.68 -40.86 33.87
N PHE A 78 -25.71 -40.18 33.39
CA PHE A 78 -26.10 -40.08 31.97
C PHE A 78 -25.10 -39.35 31.07
N TRP A 79 -24.18 -38.57 31.62
CA TRP A 79 -23.25 -37.68 30.91
C TRP A 79 -22.02 -38.33 30.34
N ARG A 80 -21.66 -39.57 30.76
CA ARG A 80 -20.38 -40.18 30.32
C ARG A 80 -20.41 -40.71 28.89
N ASN A 81 -21.55 -41.10 28.35
CA ASN A 81 -21.67 -41.66 27.00
C ASN A 81 -21.93 -40.61 25.90
N HIS A 82 -22.19 -39.36 26.28
CA HIS A 82 -22.41 -38.25 25.33
C HIS A 82 -21.23 -37.25 25.25
N LEU A 83 -20.07 -37.56 25.87
CA LEU A 83 -18.92 -36.66 25.84
C LEU A 83 -18.40 -36.39 24.42
N GLY A 84 -18.43 -37.36 23.51
CA GLY A 84 -17.98 -37.22 22.14
C GLY A 84 -18.75 -36.18 21.31
N GLN A 85 -20.08 -36.17 21.42
CA GLN A 85 -20.93 -35.22 20.70
C GLN A 85 -20.90 -33.81 21.33
N LYS A 86 -20.69 -33.69 22.65
CA LYS A 86 -20.61 -32.40 23.34
C LYS A 86 -19.30 -31.71 23.15
N THR A 87 -18.19 -32.45 23.08
CA THR A 87 -16.87 -31.87 22.75
C THR A 87 -16.87 -31.23 21.36
N SER A 88 -17.52 -31.88 20.39
CA SER A 88 -17.69 -31.32 19.03
C SER A 88 -18.50 -30.00 19.05
N GLY A 89 -19.60 -29.95 19.79
CA GLY A 89 -20.41 -28.73 19.93
C GLY A 89 -19.66 -27.57 20.62
N ILE A 90 -18.87 -27.88 21.68
CA ILE A 90 -18.06 -26.89 22.38
C ILE A 90 -16.93 -26.39 21.49
N MET A 91 -16.25 -27.25 20.73
CA MET A 91 -15.21 -26.86 19.77
C MET A 91 -15.77 -25.96 18.66
N LEU A 92 -16.98 -26.28 18.14
CA LEU A 92 -17.65 -25.42 17.17
C LEU A 92 -17.96 -24.03 17.73
N LEU A 93 -18.43 -23.96 18.98
CA LEU A 93 -18.71 -22.68 19.66
C LEU A 93 -17.43 -21.84 19.85
N PHE A 94 -16.33 -22.48 20.27
CA PHE A 94 -15.04 -21.78 20.38
C PHE A 94 -14.50 -21.36 19.02
N GLY A 95 -14.68 -22.16 17.97
CA GLY A 95 -14.33 -21.79 16.60
C GLY A 95 -15.06 -20.52 16.16
N ASN A 96 -16.37 -20.43 16.43
CA ASN A 96 -17.16 -19.24 16.12
C ASN A 96 -16.71 -18.00 16.95
N VAL A 97 -16.33 -18.19 18.21
CA VAL A 97 -15.75 -17.08 19.02
C VAL A 97 -14.42 -16.61 18.45
N GLY A 98 -13.56 -17.53 18.02
CA GLY A 98 -12.30 -17.20 17.37
C GLY A 98 -12.49 -16.39 16.07
N ALA A 99 -13.47 -16.79 15.25
CA ALA A 99 -13.84 -16.07 14.03
C ALA A 99 -14.43 -14.68 14.33
N ALA A 100 -15.33 -14.58 15.32
CA ALA A 100 -15.93 -13.32 15.74
C ALA A 100 -14.87 -12.32 16.28
N LEU A 101 -13.89 -12.79 17.05
CA LEU A 101 -12.77 -11.97 17.54
C LEU A 101 -11.85 -11.53 16.41
N HIS A 102 -11.60 -12.39 15.41
CA HIS A 102 -10.85 -12.02 14.22
C HIS A 102 -11.54 -10.88 13.46
N ASN A 103 -12.83 -11.01 13.18
CA ASN A 103 -13.61 -10.00 12.49
C ASN A 103 -13.70 -8.68 13.29
N LEU A 104 -13.80 -8.76 14.62
CA LEU A 104 -13.76 -7.58 15.48
C LEU A 104 -12.39 -6.91 15.45
N GLY A 105 -11.30 -7.69 15.44
CA GLY A 105 -9.94 -7.17 15.24
C GLY A 105 -9.80 -6.43 13.92
N GLN A 106 -10.34 -6.99 12.84
CA GLN A 106 -10.35 -6.35 11.51
C GLN A 106 -11.14 -5.03 11.53
N PHE A 107 -12.27 -4.99 12.21
CA PHE A 107 -13.06 -3.77 12.38
C PHE A 107 -12.28 -2.68 13.14
N TYR A 108 -11.59 -3.03 14.24
CA TYR A 108 -10.74 -2.08 14.96
C TYR A 108 -9.54 -1.62 14.14
N LEU A 109 -8.91 -2.51 13.38
CA LEU A 109 -7.83 -2.15 12.46
C LEU A 109 -8.29 -1.11 11.41
N MET A 110 -9.49 -1.30 10.84
CA MET A 110 -10.07 -0.31 9.91
C MET A 110 -10.33 1.06 10.57
N GLN A 111 -10.61 1.08 11.88
CA GLN A 111 -10.76 2.30 12.67
C GLN A 111 -9.44 2.87 13.20
N ARG A 112 -8.31 2.26 12.86
CA ARG A 112 -6.99 2.60 13.37
C ARG A 112 -6.83 2.48 14.90
N LYS A 113 -7.68 1.70 15.55
CA LYS A 113 -7.60 1.36 16.97
C LYS A 113 -6.71 0.12 17.13
N LEU A 114 -5.39 0.35 17.11
CA LEU A 114 -4.41 -0.74 17.01
C LEU A 114 -4.35 -1.59 18.27
N ASP A 115 -4.44 -0.99 19.47
CA ASP A 115 -4.39 -1.72 20.75
C ASP A 115 -5.60 -2.63 20.96
N GLU A 116 -6.79 -2.20 20.52
CA GLU A 116 -8.00 -3.01 20.58
C GLU A 116 -7.96 -4.15 19.54
N ALA A 117 -7.41 -3.85 18.35
CA ALA A 117 -7.20 -4.87 17.32
C ALA A 117 -6.22 -5.94 17.79
N ASP A 118 -5.09 -5.57 18.40
CA ASP A 118 -4.08 -6.45 18.98
C ASP A 118 -4.73 -7.42 19.97
N LYS A 119 -5.41 -6.90 20.99
CA LYS A 119 -6.11 -7.71 22.01
C LYS A 119 -7.12 -8.70 21.41
N CYS A 120 -7.84 -8.30 20.36
CA CYS A 120 -8.81 -9.15 19.69
C CYS A 120 -8.11 -10.27 18.91
N TYR A 121 -7.08 -9.95 18.14
CA TYR A 121 -6.34 -10.94 17.36
C TYR A 121 -5.55 -11.90 18.25
N GLU A 122 -4.88 -11.43 19.33
CA GLU A 122 -4.22 -12.33 20.28
C GLU A 122 -5.19 -13.39 20.86
N ARG A 123 -6.38 -12.95 21.26
CA ARG A 123 -7.39 -13.88 21.77
C ARG A 123 -7.87 -14.84 20.69
N ALA A 124 -8.08 -14.35 19.46
CA ALA A 124 -8.46 -15.16 18.33
C ALA A 124 -7.40 -16.23 18.01
N VAL A 125 -6.11 -15.85 17.99
CA VAL A 125 -4.97 -16.77 17.81
C VAL A 125 -4.99 -17.89 18.87
N LYS A 126 -5.10 -17.54 20.15
CA LYS A 126 -5.14 -18.52 21.27
C LYS A 126 -6.29 -19.52 21.10
N ILE A 127 -7.47 -19.06 20.71
CA ILE A 127 -8.64 -19.91 20.50
C ILE A 127 -8.47 -20.79 19.26
N LYS A 128 -8.14 -20.18 18.10
CA LYS A 128 -7.98 -20.92 16.85
C LYS A 128 -6.88 -21.99 16.93
N ARG A 129 -5.74 -21.67 17.60
CA ARG A 129 -4.69 -22.65 17.86
C ARG A 129 -5.21 -23.89 18.58
N ARG A 130 -6.07 -23.72 19.60
CA ARG A 130 -6.63 -24.83 20.41
C ARG A 130 -7.68 -25.63 19.66
N VAL A 131 -8.48 -24.96 18.82
CA VAL A 131 -9.64 -25.56 18.15
C VAL A 131 -9.28 -26.16 16.80
N LEU A 132 -8.47 -25.45 16.01
CA LEU A 132 -8.15 -25.81 14.63
C LEU A 132 -6.77 -26.46 14.49
N GLY A 133 -5.90 -26.27 15.50
CA GLY A 133 -4.49 -26.70 15.43
C GLY A 133 -3.58 -25.68 14.76
N LEU A 134 -2.27 -25.99 14.76
CA LEU A 134 -1.23 -25.09 14.28
C LEU A 134 -1.19 -24.97 12.75
N ASN A 135 -1.60 -26.02 12.03
CA ASN A 135 -1.47 -26.09 10.57
C ASN A 135 -2.73 -25.64 9.83
N HIS A 136 -3.70 -25.04 10.53
CA HIS A 136 -4.94 -24.63 9.88
C HIS A 136 -4.80 -23.25 9.22
N THR A 137 -5.33 -23.09 8.01
CA THR A 137 -5.24 -21.85 7.22
C THR A 137 -5.92 -20.66 7.91
N ASP A 138 -7.03 -20.85 8.65
CA ASP A 138 -7.68 -19.78 9.41
C ASP A 138 -6.86 -19.31 10.62
N TYR A 139 -6.06 -20.21 11.20
CA TYR A 139 -5.07 -19.85 12.23
C TYR A 139 -3.98 -18.99 11.59
N ALA A 140 -3.42 -19.43 10.47
CA ALA A 140 -2.42 -18.69 9.71
C ALA A 140 -2.92 -17.31 9.27
N ASP A 141 -4.20 -17.17 8.89
CA ASP A 141 -4.79 -15.89 8.53
C ASP A 141 -4.85 -14.93 9.72
N THR A 142 -5.16 -15.45 10.90
CA THR A 142 -5.19 -14.64 12.13
C THR A 142 -3.79 -14.22 12.57
N LEU A 143 -2.76 -15.08 12.40
CA LEU A 143 -1.36 -14.73 12.64
C LEU A 143 -0.91 -13.59 11.73
N TYR A 144 -1.25 -13.64 10.45
CA TYR A 144 -0.91 -12.58 9.50
C TYR A 144 -1.52 -11.22 9.91
N HIS A 145 -2.82 -11.20 10.28
CA HIS A 145 -3.46 -9.97 10.70
C HIS A 145 -2.92 -9.44 12.03
N LEU A 146 -2.57 -10.32 12.97
CA LEU A 146 -1.87 -9.94 14.20
C LEU A 146 -0.50 -9.34 13.88
N GLY A 147 0.27 -9.98 13.00
CA GLY A 147 1.55 -9.48 12.53
C GLY A 147 1.45 -8.09 11.90
N MET A 148 0.41 -7.84 11.06
CA MET A 148 0.14 -6.51 10.51
C MET A 148 -0.10 -5.46 11.59
N VAL A 149 -0.87 -5.78 12.63
CA VAL A 149 -1.14 -4.85 13.74
C VAL A 149 0.13 -4.58 14.54
N LEU A 150 0.91 -5.62 14.86
CA LEU A 150 2.19 -5.47 15.57
C LEU A 150 3.18 -4.61 14.79
N TYR A 151 3.24 -4.77 13.47
CA TYR A 151 4.06 -3.92 12.61
C TYR A 151 3.64 -2.44 12.69
N LEU A 152 2.33 -2.17 12.66
CA LEU A 152 1.80 -0.80 12.80
C LEU A 152 2.04 -0.21 14.20
N LEU A 153 2.18 -1.06 15.22
CA LEU A 153 2.57 -0.68 16.59
C LEU A 153 4.10 -0.53 16.78
N GLY A 154 4.90 -0.75 15.72
CA GLY A 154 6.36 -0.65 15.77
C GLY A 154 7.07 -1.88 16.33
N LYS A 155 6.37 -3.01 16.57
CA LYS A 155 6.94 -4.28 17.03
C LYS A 155 7.39 -5.14 15.85
N GLU A 156 8.40 -4.69 15.12
CA GLU A 156 8.77 -5.28 13.82
C GLU A 156 9.20 -6.74 13.89
N LYS A 157 10.01 -7.12 14.90
CA LYS A 157 10.50 -8.51 15.05
C LYS A 157 9.38 -9.51 15.31
N ASP A 158 8.44 -9.16 16.18
CA ASP A 158 7.30 -10.03 16.50
C ASP A 158 6.37 -10.13 15.27
N ALA A 159 6.16 -9.02 14.57
CA ALA A 159 5.38 -8.99 13.35
C ALA A 159 5.98 -9.90 12.27
N GLU A 160 7.29 -9.82 12.05
CA GLU A 160 8.02 -10.65 11.09
C GLU A 160 7.84 -12.14 11.39
N ALA A 161 8.07 -12.55 12.65
CA ALA A 161 7.94 -13.94 13.06
C ALA A 161 6.54 -14.51 12.79
N LEU A 162 5.48 -13.75 13.12
CA LEU A 162 4.10 -14.18 12.90
C LEU A 162 3.75 -14.27 11.40
N ILE A 163 4.25 -13.35 10.61
CA ILE A 163 4.00 -13.35 9.16
C ILE A 163 4.72 -14.51 8.49
N GLN A 164 5.97 -14.77 8.88
CA GLN A 164 6.74 -15.93 8.38
C GLN A 164 6.08 -17.25 8.78
N GLU A 165 5.62 -17.41 10.03
CA GLU A 165 4.87 -18.59 10.48
C GLU A 165 3.59 -18.75 9.65
N SER A 166 2.89 -17.67 9.41
CA SER A 166 1.69 -17.65 8.58
C SER A 166 1.94 -18.09 7.13
N ILE A 167 3.06 -17.69 6.52
CA ILE A 167 3.47 -18.09 5.17
C ILE A 167 3.84 -19.58 5.17
N LYS A 168 4.65 -20.01 6.14
CA LYS A 168 5.07 -21.41 6.28
C LYS A 168 3.87 -22.36 6.36
N ILE A 169 2.86 -22.03 7.16
CA ILE A 169 1.63 -22.84 7.26
C ILE A 169 0.92 -22.94 5.91
N LEU A 170 0.85 -21.87 5.12
CA LEU A 170 0.25 -21.95 3.79
C LEU A 170 1.06 -22.83 2.84
N GLU A 171 2.38 -22.75 2.89
CA GLU A 171 3.28 -23.58 2.06
C GLU A 171 3.16 -25.06 2.41
N GLU A 172 3.14 -25.40 3.71
CA GLU A 172 2.95 -26.76 4.21
C GLU A 172 1.57 -27.36 3.83
N ASN A 173 0.57 -26.50 3.64
CA ASN A 173 -0.76 -26.91 3.14
C ASN A 173 -0.87 -26.91 1.60
N GLY A 174 0.22 -26.79 0.85
CA GLY A 174 0.20 -26.76 -0.61
C GLY A 174 -0.43 -25.48 -1.19
N MET A 175 -0.52 -24.41 -0.42
CA MET A 175 -1.09 -23.12 -0.82
C MET A 175 -0.01 -22.04 -1.03
N GLY A 176 1.24 -22.46 -1.27
CA GLY A 176 2.38 -21.56 -1.45
C GLY A 176 2.24 -20.62 -2.66
N ASP A 177 1.55 -21.05 -3.71
CA ASP A 177 1.26 -20.32 -4.94
C ASP A 177 -0.06 -19.54 -4.90
N SER A 178 -0.80 -19.63 -3.78
CA SER A 178 -2.08 -18.92 -3.63
C SER A 178 -1.90 -17.40 -3.58
N ILE A 179 -2.92 -16.67 -4.07
CA ILE A 179 -2.97 -15.20 -4.00
C ILE A 179 -2.79 -14.72 -2.55
N THR A 180 -3.28 -15.49 -1.58
CA THR A 180 -3.14 -15.18 -0.15
C THR A 180 -1.67 -15.26 0.29
N CYS A 181 -0.95 -16.31 -0.11
CA CYS A 181 0.48 -16.45 0.18
C CYS A 181 1.30 -15.33 -0.49
N ILE A 182 1.04 -15.06 -1.77
CA ILE A 182 1.69 -13.99 -2.52
C ILE A 182 1.52 -12.62 -1.81
N ARG A 183 0.32 -12.29 -1.33
CA ARG A 183 0.07 -11.05 -0.59
C ARG A 183 0.87 -10.97 0.70
N ARG A 184 1.01 -12.08 1.44
CA ARG A 184 1.82 -12.14 2.67
C ARG A 184 3.30 -11.96 2.38
N LEU A 185 3.82 -12.63 1.35
CA LEU A 185 5.18 -12.45 0.86
C LEU A 185 5.45 -11.00 0.43
N GLN A 186 4.53 -10.40 -0.33
CA GLN A 186 4.65 -9.00 -0.73
C GLN A 186 4.65 -8.03 0.47
N PHE A 187 3.85 -8.30 1.49
CA PHE A 187 3.85 -7.50 2.71
C PHE A 187 5.18 -7.65 3.48
N LEU A 188 5.68 -8.89 3.61
CA LEU A 188 6.99 -9.17 4.24
C LEU A 188 8.12 -8.45 3.50
N SER A 189 8.14 -8.51 2.17
CA SER A 189 9.10 -7.76 1.36
C SER A 189 9.03 -6.25 1.59
N GLN A 190 7.82 -5.68 1.72
CA GLN A 190 7.67 -4.25 2.03
C GLN A 190 8.20 -3.89 3.43
N MET A 191 8.05 -4.79 4.41
CA MET A 191 8.64 -4.61 5.73
C MET A 191 10.17 -4.57 5.63
N TYR A 192 10.78 -5.50 4.92
CA TYR A 192 12.23 -5.53 4.71
C TYR A 192 12.76 -4.29 4.01
N LEU A 193 12.07 -3.82 2.95
CA LEU A 193 12.44 -2.58 2.26
C LEU A 193 12.41 -1.36 3.18
N LYS A 194 11.39 -1.25 4.05
CA LYS A 194 11.30 -0.13 4.99
C LYS A 194 12.34 -0.18 6.09
N SER A 195 12.76 -1.38 6.51
CA SER A 195 13.82 -1.59 7.47
C SER A 195 15.23 -1.61 6.84
N ASN A 196 15.34 -1.24 5.55
CA ASN A 196 16.58 -1.25 4.75
C ASN A 196 17.29 -2.62 4.67
N ARG A 197 16.54 -3.71 4.85
CA ARG A 197 17.00 -5.10 4.72
C ARG A 197 16.81 -5.55 3.27
N LEU A 198 17.63 -5.01 2.39
CA LEU A 198 17.43 -5.12 0.94
C LEU A 198 17.68 -6.55 0.40
N ALA A 199 18.61 -7.30 0.99
CA ALA A 199 18.91 -8.67 0.57
C ALA A 199 17.72 -9.61 0.85
N GLU A 200 17.12 -9.54 2.05
CA GLU A 200 15.95 -10.34 2.37
C GLU A 200 14.72 -9.91 1.55
N ALA A 201 14.61 -8.62 1.23
CA ALA A 201 13.56 -8.14 0.34
C ALA A 201 13.71 -8.74 -1.07
N GLU A 202 14.95 -8.80 -1.60
CA GLU A 202 15.26 -9.43 -2.88
C GLU A 202 14.84 -10.90 -2.91
N ASP A 203 15.25 -11.69 -1.90
CA ASP A 203 14.94 -13.12 -1.83
C ASP A 203 13.44 -13.38 -1.86
N VAL A 204 12.67 -12.62 -1.06
CA VAL A 204 11.22 -12.75 -1.04
C VAL A 204 10.61 -12.31 -2.37
N GLN A 205 11.11 -11.25 -3.00
CA GLN A 205 10.60 -10.77 -4.30
C GLN A 205 10.89 -11.73 -5.43
N ARG A 206 12.08 -12.38 -5.44
CA ARG A 206 12.41 -13.44 -6.42
C ARG A 206 11.44 -14.61 -6.29
N LYS A 207 11.13 -15.03 -5.05
CA LYS A 207 10.14 -16.08 -4.79
C LYS A 207 8.75 -15.70 -5.33
N VAL A 208 8.30 -14.47 -5.07
CA VAL A 208 7.01 -13.98 -5.60
C VAL A 208 7.03 -13.94 -7.13
N LEU A 209 8.11 -13.47 -7.75
CA LEU A 209 8.23 -13.44 -9.21
C LEU A 209 8.16 -14.84 -9.81
N GLN A 210 8.88 -15.80 -9.26
CA GLN A 210 8.84 -17.20 -9.71
C GLN A 210 7.42 -17.78 -9.64
N ILE A 211 6.71 -17.57 -8.54
CA ILE A 211 5.30 -18.01 -8.39
C ILE A 211 4.41 -17.36 -9.46
N MET A 212 4.58 -16.06 -9.70
CA MET A 212 3.78 -15.33 -10.68
C MET A 212 4.09 -15.76 -12.13
N GLU A 213 5.35 -16.03 -12.46
CA GLU A 213 5.74 -16.55 -13.78
C GLU A 213 5.12 -17.93 -14.04
N LEU A 214 5.14 -18.82 -13.05
CA LEU A 214 4.57 -20.16 -13.18
C LEU A 214 3.03 -20.13 -13.25
N SER A 215 2.37 -19.24 -12.52
CA SER A 215 0.91 -19.22 -12.41
C SER A 215 0.20 -18.39 -13.48
N LYS A 216 0.80 -17.27 -13.93
CA LYS A 216 0.19 -16.30 -14.86
C LYS A 216 1.00 -16.12 -16.16
N GLY A 217 2.20 -16.65 -16.20
CA GLY A 217 3.14 -16.40 -17.27
C GLY A 217 3.80 -15.02 -17.18
N TRP A 218 4.82 -14.82 -18.04
CA TRP A 218 5.54 -13.53 -18.07
C TRP A 218 4.71 -12.40 -18.65
N ASN A 219 3.94 -12.64 -19.70
CA ASN A 219 3.12 -11.64 -20.38
C ASN A 219 1.81 -11.32 -19.62
N SER A 220 1.91 -11.11 -18.33
CA SER A 220 0.84 -10.71 -17.45
C SER A 220 1.22 -9.40 -16.75
N MET A 221 0.30 -8.42 -16.72
CA MET A 221 0.55 -7.14 -16.02
C MET A 221 0.93 -7.33 -14.56
N ASP A 222 0.35 -8.33 -13.90
CA ASP A 222 0.65 -8.61 -12.49
C ASP A 222 2.09 -9.09 -12.31
N THR A 223 2.58 -9.98 -13.21
CA THR A 223 3.96 -10.48 -13.22
C THR A 223 4.94 -9.35 -13.51
N VAL A 224 4.64 -8.52 -14.50
CA VAL A 224 5.48 -7.36 -14.86
C VAL A 224 5.60 -6.36 -13.70
N ILE A 225 4.51 -6.10 -12.95
CA ILE A 225 4.56 -5.23 -11.76
C ILE A 225 5.45 -5.81 -10.67
N VAL A 226 5.41 -7.12 -10.47
CA VAL A 226 6.28 -7.80 -9.47
C VAL A 226 7.75 -7.75 -9.92
N ALA A 227 8.01 -8.02 -11.19
CA ALA A 227 9.34 -7.95 -11.78
C ALA A 227 9.95 -6.54 -11.68
N GLU A 228 9.16 -5.50 -11.96
CA GLU A 228 9.59 -4.11 -11.82
C GLU A 228 9.98 -3.76 -10.36
N ARG A 229 9.20 -4.23 -9.38
CA ARG A 229 9.55 -4.03 -7.96
C ARG A 229 10.88 -4.70 -7.61
N LEU A 230 11.11 -5.92 -8.09
CA LEU A 230 12.39 -6.61 -7.92
C LEU A 230 13.53 -5.83 -8.58
N ALA A 231 13.34 -5.34 -9.81
CA ALA A 231 14.34 -4.53 -10.49
C ALA A 231 14.73 -3.27 -9.74
N LEU A 232 13.76 -2.58 -9.11
CA LEU A 232 14.03 -1.41 -8.26
C LEU A 232 14.81 -1.79 -6.99
N THR A 233 14.53 -2.96 -6.42
CA THR A 233 15.32 -3.47 -5.28
C THR A 233 16.74 -3.84 -5.72
N LEU A 234 16.90 -4.51 -6.86
CA LEU A 234 18.21 -4.81 -7.46
C LEU A 234 19.03 -3.56 -7.75
N GLN A 235 18.36 -2.49 -8.23
CA GLN A 235 18.99 -1.18 -8.40
C GLN A 235 19.52 -0.63 -7.07
N SER A 236 18.75 -0.75 -5.98
CA SER A 236 19.15 -0.27 -4.66
C SER A 236 20.31 -1.07 -4.04
N ILE A 237 20.51 -2.32 -4.47
CA ILE A 237 21.63 -3.20 -4.04
C ILE A 237 22.81 -3.11 -5.03
N GLU A 238 22.75 -2.20 -5.99
CA GLU A 238 23.77 -2.02 -7.03
C GLU A 238 23.97 -3.23 -7.99
N LYS A 239 23.00 -4.14 -8.07
CA LYS A 239 22.97 -5.20 -9.10
C LYS A 239 22.47 -4.66 -10.44
N ILE A 240 23.20 -3.69 -10.99
CA ILE A 240 22.77 -2.83 -12.10
C ILE A 240 22.46 -3.63 -13.38
N LYS A 241 23.29 -4.65 -13.72
CA LYS A 241 23.08 -5.48 -14.92
C LYS A 241 21.76 -6.23 -14.86
N GLU A 242 21.52 -6.94 -13.75
CA GLU A 242 20.28 -7.70 -13.57
C GLU A 242 19.04 -6.77 -13.55
N ALA A 243 19.16 -5.61 -12.89
CA ALA A 243 18.08 -4.63 -12.87
C ALA A 243 17.74 -4.13 -14.28
N LYS A 244 18.75 -3.86 -15.12
CA LYS A 244 18.58 -3.43 -16.50
C LYS A 244 17.87 -4.50 -17.34
N GLU A 245 18.40 -5.71 -17.35
CA GLU A 245 17.83 -6.85 -18.09
C GLU A 245 16.36 -7.09 -17.70
N LEU A 246 16.07 -7.06 -16.41
CA LEU A 246 14.71 -7.28 -15.91
C LEU A 246 13.75 -6.14 -16.33
N LEU A 247 14.20 -4.88 -16.31
CA LEU A 247 13.40 -3.73 -16.75
C LEU A 247 13.18 -3.72 -18.26
N GLU A 248 14.19 -4.11 -19.05
CA GLU A 248 14.06 -4.23 -20.51
C GLU A 248 13.02 -5.31 -20.85
N ARG A 249 13.09 -6.46 -20.20
CA ARG A 249 12.08 -7.53 -20.33
C ARG A 249 10.68 -7.07 -19.89
N CYS A 250 10.57 -6.25 -18.84
CA CYS A 250 9.31 -5.61 -18.45
C CYS A 250 8.78 -4.67 -19.52
N LEU A 251 9.66 -3.91 -20.16
CA LEU A 251 9.30 -2.99 -21.24
C LEU A 251 8.72 -3.71 -22.46
N GLU A 252 9.36 -4.80 -22.89
CA GLU A 252 8.88 -5.65 -24.00
C GLU A 252 7.48 -6.21 -23.71
N ALA A 253 7.28 -6.75 -22.51
CA ALA A 253 5.98 -7.25 -22.10
C ALA A 253 4.91 -6.14 -22.05
N ARG A 254 5.26 -4.94 -21.55
CA ARG A 254 4.32 -3.80 -21.55
C ARG A 254 3.97 -3.32 -22.95
N LYS A 255 4.92 -3.26 -23.86
CA LYS A 255 4.67 -2.89 -25.25
C LYS A 255 3.73 -3.89 -25.96
N SER A 256 3.75 -5.16 -25.59
CA SER A 256 2.80 -6.14 -26.14
C SER A 256 1.40 -6.07 -25.51
N LEU A 257 1.26 -5.56 -24.28
CA LEU A 257 0.01 -5.55 -23.51
C LEU A 257 -0.72 -4.21 -23.53
N LEU A 258 -0.02 -3.10 -23.80
CA LEU A 258 -0.53 -1.75 -23.67
C LEU A 258 -0.27 -0.94 -24.94
N PRO A 259 -1.08 0.10 -25.21
CA PRO A 259 -0.80 1.07 -26.27
C PRO A 259 0.57 1.73 -26.07
N GLU A 260 1.25 2.08 -27.16
CA GLU A 260 2.60 2.68 -27.14
C GLU A 260 2.70 3.98 -26.34
N ASP A 261 1.60 4.72 -26.22
CA ASP A 261 1.51 5.97 -25.48
C ASP A 261 0.97 5.80 -24.05
N HIS A 262 0.95 4.58 -23.54
CA HIS A 262 0.45 4.32 -22.18
C HIS A 262 1.47 4.77 -21.10
N ILE A 263 0.99 5.42 -20.06
CA ILE A 263 1.85 6.01 -19.01
C ILE A 263 2.73 5.01 -18.26
N GLN A 264 2.36 3.74 -18.20
CA GLN A 264 3.19 2.69 -17.57
C GLN A 264 4.42 2.35 -18.42
N ILE A 265 4.38 2.55 -19.75
CA ILE A 265 5.56 2.42 -20.63
C ILE A 265 6.54 3.56 -20.30
N ALA A 266 6.03 4.79 -20.15
CA ALA A 266 6.86 5.92 -19.75
C ALA A 266 7.51 5.71 -18.37
N ALA A 267 6.78 5.16 -17.40
CA ALA A 267 7.35 4.81 -16.09
C ALA A 267 8.51 3.81 -16.21
N ASN A 268 8.36 2.78 -17.03
CA ASN A 268 9.41 1.78 -17.24
C ASN A 268 10.65 2.38 -17.94
N LEU A 269 10.44 3.22 -18.96
CA LEU A 269 11.54 3.93 -19.63
C LEU A 269 12.32 4.83 -18.64
N LEU A 270 11.61 5.53 -17.75
CA LEU A 270 12.23 6.31 -16.68
C LEU A 270 13.11 5.45 -15.75
N HIS A 271 12.63 4.26 -15.38
CA HIS A 271 13.42 3.34 -14.55
C HIS A 271 14.67 2.84 -15.29
N ILE A 272 14.57 2.50 -16.58
CA ILE A 272 15.73 2.10 -17.39
C ILE A 272 16.72 3.25 -17.51
N ALA A 273 16.26 4.48 -17.73
CA ALA A 273 17.12 5.66 -17.80
C ALA A 273 17.89 5.89 -16.49
N ARG A 274 17.23 5.73 -15.34
CA ARG A 274 17.91 5.82 -14.03
C ARG A 274 18.96 4.74 -13.82
N VAL A 275 18.69 3.52 -14.27
CA VAL A 275 19.67 2.42 -14.23
C VAL A 275 20.86 2.73 -15.16
N ALA A 276 20.64 3.29 -16.35
CA ALA A 276 21.71 3.71 -17.25
C ALA A 276 22.58 4.80 -16.63
N MET A 277 21.97 5.79 -15.93
CA MET A 277 22.70 6.82 -15.21
C MET A 277 23.55 6.24 -14.07
N LEU A 278 23.03 5.27 -13.31
CA LEU A 278 23.81 4.57 -12.27
C LEU A 278 24.97 3.78 -12.88
N ASN A 279 24.75 3.13 -14.03
CA ASN A 279 25.80 2.43 -14.76
C ASN A 279 26.90 3.39 -15.23
N SER A 280 26.53 4.55 -15.78
CA SER A 280 27.48 5.62 -16.12
C SER A 280 28.33 6.03 -14.93
N ASN A 281 27.75 6.25 -13.76
CA ASN A 281 28.50 6.60 -12.54
C ASN A 281 29.52 5.54 -12.11
N ARG A 282 29.26 4.26 -12.40
CA ARG A 282 30.26 3.18 -12.19
C ARG A 282 31.36 3.20 -13.23
N LEU A 283 31.00 3.49 -14.48
CA LEU A 283 31.92 3.49 -15.60
C LEU A 283 32.83 4.72 -15.61
N ARG A 284 32.44 5.85 -14.98
CA ARG A 284 33.24 7.11 -15.00
C ARG A 284 34.70 6.95 -14.55
N LYS A 285 34.97 5.96 -13.68
CA LYS A 285 36.34 5.66 -13.21
C LYS A 285 37.12 4.69 -14.10
N ILE A 286 36.46 4.02 -15.05
CA ILE A 286 36.97 2.93 -15.86
C ILE A 286 37.09 3.39 -17.32
N ASN A 287 36.01 3.92 -17.87
CA ASN A 287 35.93 4.35 -19.28
C ASN A 287 34.90 5.49 -19.41
N ILE A 288 35.40 6.70 -19.53
CA ILE A 288 34.58 7.91 -19.61
C ILE A 288 33.72 7.92 -20.89
N SER A 289 34.24 7.48 -22.02
CA SER A 289 33.50 7.44 -23.28
C SER A 289 32.28 6.50 -23.19
N GLU A 290 32.43 5.36 -22.53
CA GLU A 290 31.33 4.43 -22.29
C GLU A 290 30.34 4.99 -21.28
N ALA A 291 30.82 5.71 -20.27
CA ALA A 291 29.97 6.40 -19.31
C ALA A 291 29.10 7.48 -20.00
N ILE A 292 29.67 8.26 -20.91
CA ILE A 292 28.93 9.24 -21.71
C ILE A 292 27.88 8.55 -22.60
N ALA A 293 28.26 7.45 -23.26
CA ALA A 293 27.33 6.69 -24.10
C ALA A 293 26.11 6.13 -23.33
N GLU A 294 26.29 5.72 -22.07
CA GLU A 294 25.17 5.33 -21.21
C GLU A 294 24.28 6.54 -20.81
N LEU A 295 24.86 7.75 -20.62
CA LEU A 295 24.10 8.97 -20.39
C LEU A 295 23.30 9.40 -21.63
N ASP A 296 23.87 9.27 -22.82
CA ASP A 296 23.15 9.57 -24.07
C ASP A 296 21.95 8.61 -24.28
N LYS A 297 22.09 7.32 -23.99
CA LYS A 297 20.96 6.38 -23.95
C LYS A 297 19.89 6.80 -22.92
N ALA A 298 20.33 7.22 -21.73
CA ALA A 298 19.40 7.72 -20.71
C ALA A 298 18.64 8.96 -21.19
N LYS A 299 19.33 9.91 -21.86
CA LYS A 299 18.74 11.11 -22.46
C LYS A 299 17.63 10.77 -23.44
N ASP A 300 17.88 9.85 -24.39
CA ASP A 300 16.89 9.42 -25.39
C ASP A 300 15.65 8.78 -24.76
N LEU A 301 15.86 7.94 -23.74
CA LEU A 301 14.76 7.32 -22.98
C LEU A 301 13.93 8.35 -22.24
N LEU A 302 14.55 9.36 -21.63
CA LEU A 302 13.88 10.45 -20.90
C LEU A 302 13.10 11.38 -21.84
N HIS A 303 13.60 11.67 -23.02
CA HIS A 303 12.86 12.40 -24.03
C HIS A 303 11.61 11.64 -24.48
N SER A 304 11.72 10.31 -24.68
CA SER A 304 10.59 9.46 -25.00
C SER A 304 9.57 9.42 -23.85
N THR A 305 10.04 9.35 -22.62
CA THR A 305 9.20 9.37 -21.41
C THR A 305 8.43 10.69 -21.30
N THR A 306 9.10 11.82 -21.44
CA THR A 306 8.50 13.18 -21.40
C THR A 306 7.47 13.36 -22.51
N ARG A 307 7.75 12.87 -23.73
CA ARG A 307 6.83 12.90 -24.86
C ARG A 307 5.55 12.13 -24.55
N ILE A 308 5.64 10.89 -24.06
CA ILE A 308 4.47 10.06 -23.72
C ILE A 308 3.67 10.74 -22.60
N ALA A 309 4.30 11.18 -21.52
CA ALA A 309 3.63 11.85 -20.41
C ALA A 309 2.87 13.09 -20.87
N ARG A 310 3.48 13.91 -21.73
CA ARG A 310 2.84 15.11 -22.32
C ARG A 310 1.66 14.75 -23.24
N GLN A 311 1.76 13.69 -24.02
CA GLN A 311 0.65 13.20 -24.85
C GLN A 311 -0.55 12.76 -24.00
N VAL A 312 -0.30 12.02 -22.91
CA VAL A 312 -1.37 11.62 -21.97
C VAL A 312 -2.05 12.85 -21.36
N LEU A 313 -1.29 13.85 -20.93
CA LEU A 313 -1.84 15.09 -20.35
C LEU A 313 -2.67 15.88 -21.37
N ASN A 314 -2.21 15.99 -22.61
CA ASN A 314 -2.95 16.66 -23.69
C ASN A 314 -4.26 15.94 -24.03
N LYS A 315 -4.26 14.59 -24.07
CA LYS A 315 -5.48 13.79 -24.23
C LYS A 315 -6.50 14.09 -23.11
N LEU A 316 -6.04 14.20 -21.87
CA LEU A 316 -6.90 14.50 -20.72
C LEU A 316 -7.49 15.94 -20.79
N ARG A 317 -6.72 16.91 -21.31
CA ARG A 317 -7.21 18.29 -21.57
C ARG A 317 -8.35 18.29 -22.58
N THR A 318 -8.20 17.61 -23.69
CA THR A 318 -9.21 17.57 -24.77
C THR A 318 -10.49 16.82 -24.35
N GLN A 319 -10.41 15.86 -23.45
CA GLN A 319 -11.55 15.09 -22.96
C GLN A 319 -12.37 15.80 -21.87
N LYS A 320 -11.83 16.82 -21.18
CA LYS A 320 -12.56 17.62 -20.17
C LYS A 320 -13.83 18.29 -20.73
N GLY A 321 -13.89 18.56 -22.01
CA GLY A 321 -15.05 19.14 -22.68
C GLY A 321 -16.23 18.18 -22.90
N LYS A 322 -16.02 16.87 -22.78
CA LYS A 322 -17.05 15.85 -23.01
C LYS A 322 -17.51 15.27 -21.68
N LYS A 323 -18.71 15.67 -21.21
CA LYS A 323 -19.34 15.20 -19.97
C LYS A 323 -19.56 13.66 -20.00
N GLN A 324 -18.60 12.86 -19.58
CA GLN A 324 -18.82 11.45 -19.26
C GLN A 324 -18.52 11.21 -17.77
N LYS A 325 -19.60 10.90 -17.01
CA LYS A 325 -19.53 10.64 -15.55
C LYS A 325 -18.86 9.30 -15.17
N LYS A 326 -18.66 8.37 -16.11
CA LYS A 326 -17.97 7.10 -15.88
C LYS A 326 -16.50 7.23 -16.29
N GLY A 327 -15.57 7.12 -15.34
CA GLY A 327 -14.13 7.19 -15.58
C GLY A 327 -13.39 8.39 -14.95
N ALA A 328 -14.09 9.36 -14.37
CA ALA A 328 -13.45 10.57 -13.81
C ALA A 328 -12.38 10.28 -12.73
N SER A 329 -12.49 9.20 -11.98
CA SER A 329 -11.50 8.83 -10.96
C SER A 329 -10.26 8.19 -11.57
N GLU A 330 -10.42 7.42 -12.65
CA GLU A 330 -9.34 6.76 -13.38
C GLU A 330 -8.54 7.78 -14.19
N MET A 331 -9.21 8.65 -14.94
CA MET A 331 -8.60 9.79 -15.61
C MET A 331 -7.81 10.69 -14.66
N LYS A 332 -8.31 10.92 -13.44
CA LYS A 332 -7.62 11.73 -12.45
C LYS A 332 -6.36 11.04 -11.94
N ARG A 333 -6.38 9.71 -11.78
CA ARG A 333 -5.20 8.91 -11.40
C ARG A 333 -4.15 8.90 -12.50
N GLU A 334 -4.56 8.70 -13.73
CA GLU A 334 -3.68 8.68 -14.90
C GLU A 334 -3.02 10.06 -15.11
N GLY A 335 -3.78 11.15 -15.02
CA GLY A 335 -3.25 12.50 -15.09
C GLY A 335 -2.26 12.81 -13.98
N HIS A 336 -2.56 12.41 -12.76
CA HIS A 336 -1.63 12.54 -11.64
C HIS A 336 -0.33 11.76 -11.88
N ALA A 337 -0.42 10.51 -12.36
CA ALA A 337 0.75 9.71 -12.68
C ALA A 337 1.57 10.35 -13.81
N ALA A 338 0.91 10.88 -14.85
CA ALA A 338 1.58 11.51 -15.97
C ALA A 338 2.37 12.75 -15.57
N VAL A 339 1.83 13.60 -14.66
CA VAL A 339 2.58 14.75 -14.15
C VAL A 339 3.77 14.32 -13.32
N VAL A 340 3.60 13.39 -12.39
CA VAL A 340 4.70 12.87 -11.56
C VAL A 340 5.82 12.33 -12.46
N ILE A 341 5.49 11.48 -13.43
CA ILE A 341 6.47 10.90 -14.36
C ILE A 341 7.15 11.98 -15.20
N MET A 342 6.40 12.98 -15.65
CA MET A 342 6.96 14.07 -16.45
C MET A 342 7.97 14.91 -15.63
N LEU A 343 7.60 15.31 -14.41
CA LEU A 343 8.50 16.06 -13.54
C LEU A 343 9.75 15.25 -13.19
N GLN A 344 9.59 13.97 -12.83
CA GLN A 344 10.69 13.06 -12.56
C GLN A 344 11.61 12.87 -13.77
N SER A 345 11.04 12.82 -14.98
CA SER A 345 11.82 12.65 -16.21
C SER A 345 12.64 13.90 -16.52
N LEU A 346 12.05 15.09 -16.37
CA LEU A 346 12.75 16.36 -16.59
C LEU A 346 13.82 16.60 -15.53
N ASP A 347 13.54 16.29 -14.27
CA ASP A 347 14.51 16.37 -13.18
C ASP A 347 15.69 15.40 -13.41
N THR A 348 15.41 14.15 -13.75
CA THR A 348 16.45 13.16 -14.08
C THR A 348 17.23 13.56 -15.34
N LEU A 349 16.58 14.17 -16.33
CA LEU A 349 17.25 14.66 -17.55
C LEU A 349 18.21 15.82 -17.22
N GLY A 350 17.81 16.75 -16.35
CA GLY A 350 18.70 17.78 -15.84
C GLY A 350 19.95 17.19 -15.18
N LEU A 351 19.78 16.16 -14.34
CA LEU A 351 20.91 15.45 -13.72
C LEU A 351 21.78 14.72 -14.74
N VAL A 352 21.22 14.12 -15.78
CA VAL A 352 21.97 13.46 -16.86
C VAL A 352 22.84 14.48 -17.60
N GLU A 353 22.29 15.65 -17.95
CA GLU A 353 23.04 16.70 -18.64
C GLU A 353 24.13 17.28 -17.74
N THR A 354 23.85 17.53 -16.46
CA THR A 354 24.87 17.98 -15.49
C THR A 354 25.99 16.97 -15.34
N THR A 355 25.67 15.68 -15.16
CA THR A 355 26.68 14.62 -15.03
C THR A 355 27.49 14.44 -16.30
N LYS A 356 26.88 14.57 -17.47
CA LYS A 356 27.56 14.50 -18.75
C LYS A 356 28.57 15.66 -18.89
N GLN A 357 28.15 16.86 -18.52
CA GLN A 357 28.99 18.04 -18.54
C GLN A 357 30.20 17.89 -17.61
N GLU A 358 30.00 17.41 -16.37
CA GLU A 358 31.11 17.12 -15.44
C GLU A 358 32.13 16.13 -16.02
N LEU A 359 31.66 15.11 -16.76
CA LEU A 359 32.54 14.13 -17.41
C LEU A 359 33.35 14.77 -18.55
N LEU A 360 32.74 15.65 -19.38
CA LEU A 360 33.41 16.38 -20.44
C LEU A 360 34.42 17.36 -19.89
N GLU A 361 34.08 18.08 -18.83
CA GLU A 361 35.02 19.00 -18.13
C GLU A 361 36.25 18.23 -17.58
N SER A 362 36.05 17.00 -17.09
CA SER A 362 37.16 16.15 -16.66
C SER A 362 38.11 15.76 -17.80
N GLN A 363 37.66 15.87 -19.06
CA GLN A 363 38.46 15.67 -20.28
C GLN A 363 39.06 16.97 -20.84
N GLY A 364 38.79 18.13 -20.22
CA GLY A 364 39.26 19.44 -20.63
C GLY A 364 38.32 20.19 -21.59
N GLU A 365 37.12 19.71 -21.79
CA GLU A 365 36.08 20.37 -22.59
C GLU A 365 35.22 21.26 -21.67
N HIS A 366 35.43 22.56 -21.66
CA HIS A 366 34.63 23.52 -20.89
C HIS A 366 33.41 23.99 -21.69
N LEU A 367 32.25 23.38 -21.47
CA LEU A 367 30.98 23.78 -22.04
C LEU A 367 30.06 24.33 -20.94
N PRO A 368 29.23 25.34 -21.21
CA PRO A 368 28.32 25.89 -20.20
C PRO A 368 27.13 24.91 -19.93
N TYR A 369 26.62 24.89 -18.70
CA TYR A 369 25.49 24.04 -18.25
C TYR A 369 24.11 24.49 -18.79
N VAL A 370 24.07 25.08 -19.99
CA VAL A 370 22.86 25.66 -20.57
C VAL A 370 21.76 24.64 -20.81
N GLU A 371 22.10 23.42 -21.27
CA GLU A 371 21.11 22.39 -21.53
C GLU A 371 20.46 21.90 -20.22
N ALA A 372 21.24 21.65 -19.19
CA ALA A 372 20.73 21.24 -17.88
C ALA A 372 19.82 22.31 -17.28
N GLU A 373 20.20 23.56 -17.36
CA GLU A 373 19.40 24.70 -16.90
C GLU A 373 18.07 24.80 -17.66
N ASN A 374 18.10 24.74 -18.98
CA ASN A 374 16.89 24.81 -19.80
C ASN A 374 15.89 23.68 -19.47
N VAL A 375 16.39 22.48 -19.25
CA VAL A 375 15.56 21.33 -18.88
C VAL A 375 14.92 21.53 -17.51
N LEU A 376 15.67 22.01 -16.51
CA LEU A 376 15.16 22.27 -15.18
C LEU A 376 14.15 23.44 -15.17
N LEU A 377 14.38 24.48 -15.95
CA LEU A 377 13.41 25.56 -16.18
C LEU A 377 12.13 25.04 -16.86
N GLN A 378 12.26 24.09 -17.79
CA GLN A 378 11.10 23.43 -18.41
C GLN A 378 10.33 22.60 -17.36
N CYS A 379 11.00 21.97 -16.40
CA CYS A 379 10.35 21.28 -15.29
C CYS A 379 9.48 22.24 -14.48
N ILE A 380 10.03 23.37 -14.09
CA ILE A 380 9.35 24.41 -13.32
C ILE A 380 8.16 25.00 -14.08
N SER A 381 8.37 25.37 -15.34
CA SER A 381 7.29 25.93 -16.17
C SER A 381 6.14 24.93 -16.39
N SER A 382 6.48 23.67 -16.59
CA SER A 382 5.46 22.60 -16.72
C SER A 382 4.65 22.43 -15.44
N TYR A 383 5.27 22.45 -14.26
CA TYR A 383 4.54 22.40 -13.00
C TYR A 383 3.56 23.57 -12.85
N LYS A 384 4.03 24.81 -13.07
CA LYS A 384 3.23 26.03 -12.97
C LYS A 384 2.03 26.02 -13.95
N GLU A 385 2.23 25.52 -15.16
CA GLU A 385 1.16 25.34 -16.15
C GLU A 385 0.04 24.41 -15.64
N PHE A 386 0.40 23.27 -15.05
CA PHE A 386 -0.56 22.32 -14.52
C PHE A 386 -1.22 22.78 -13.21
N GLU A 387 -0.51 23.53 -12.39
CA GLU A 387 -1.06 24.13 -11.17
C GLU A 387 -2.15 25.17 -11.53
N ALA A 388 -1.88 26.04 -12.50
CA ALA A 388 -2.82 27.07 -12.98
C ALA A 388 -4.11 26.47 -13.54
N GLU A 389 -4.03 25.34 -14.23
CA GLU A 389 -5.20 24.67 -14.80
C GLU A 389 -6.06 23.91 -13.79
N LYS A 390 -5.69 23.83 -12.52
CA LYS A 390 -6.34 23.02 -11.45
C LYS A 390 -6.62 21.58 -11.90
N LEU A 391 -5.84 21.07 -12.83
CA LEU A 391 -5.99 19.73 -13.42
C LEU A 391 -5.57 18.65 -12.44
N ILE A 392 -4.58 18.98 -11.61
CA ILE A 392 -3.95 18.05 -10.70
C ILE A 392 -4.15 18.60 -9.32
N SER A 393 -4.81 17.79 -8.51
CA SER A 393 -4.96 18.12 -7.11
C SER A 393 -3.58 18.30 -6.50
N ASP A 394 -3.49 19.22 -5.61
CA ASP A 394 -2.49 19.49 -4.60
C ASP A 394 -1.95 18.19 -3.93
N SER A 395 -1.31 17.32 -4.70
CA SER A 395 -0.75 16.07 -4.19
C SER A 395 0.62 16.34 -3.58
N PRO A 396 0.89 15.90 -2.34
CA PRO A 396 2.23 16.02 -1.75
C PRO A 396 3.32 15.43 -2.65
N LYS A 397 3.01 14.33 -3.34
CA LYS A 397 3.97 13.68 -4.25
C LYS A 397 4.39 14.59 -5.42
N VAL A 398 3.44 15.28 -6.06
CA VAL A 398 3.74 16.21 -7.15
C VAL A 398 4.60 17.38 -6.65
N LYS A 399 4.28 17.92 -5.46
CA LYS A 399 5.06 18.99 -4.83
C LYS A 399 6.48 18.54 -4.47
N THR A 400 6.65 17.29 -4.02
CA THR A 400 7.98 16.73 -3.74
C THR A 400 8.84 16.66 -5.01
N GLU A 401 8.27 16.23 -6.15
CA GLU A 401 8.99 16.18 -7.41
C GLU A 401 9.32 17.60 -7.92
N TYR A 402 8.39 18.54 -7.79
CA TYR A 402 8.64 19.94 -8.11
C TYR A 402 9.75 20.54 -7.24
N LEU A 403 9.74 20.26 -5.94
CA LEU A 403 10.79 20.69 -5.01
C LEU A 403 12.17 20.13 -5.40
N SER A 404 12.23 18.88 -5.90
CA SER A 404 13.47 18.30 -6.42
C SER A 404 14.02 19.11 -7.60
N CYS A 405 13.19 19.45 -8.58
CA CYS A 405 13.58 20.30 -9.70
C CYS A 405 14.12 21.67 -9.26
N LEU A 406 13.45 22.32 -8.28
CA LEU A 406 13.89 23.62 -7.76
C LEU A 406 15.27 23.54 -7.08
N LYS A 407 15.48 22.49 -6.27
CA LYS A 407 16.74 22.29 -5.56
C LYS A 407 17.89 21.99 -6.51
N HIS A 408 17.64 21.18 -7.56
CA HIS A 408 18.67 20.91 -8.57
C HIS A 408 19.02 22.17 -9.37
N LEU A 409 18.02 22.98 -9.75
CA LEU A 409 18.30 24.26 -10.41
C LEU A 409 19.08 25.22 -9.52
N LEU A 410 18.72 25.30 -8.23
CA LEU A 410 19.46 26.14 -7.27
C LEU A 410 20.93 25.70 -7.14
N SER A 411 21.20 24.39 -7.00
CA SER A 411 22.55 23.84 -6.94
C SER A 411 23.34 24.20 -8.19
N LEU A 412 22.76 23.98 -9.37
CA LEU A 412 23.38 24.31 -10.65
C LEU A 412 23.73 25.81 -10.79
N MET A 413 22.84 26.70 -10.32
CA MET A 413 23.04 28.15 -10.37
C MET A 413 24.08 28.66 -9.38
N ILE A 414 24.27 28.00 -8.24
CA ILE A 414 25.29 28.32 -7.25
C ILE A 414 26.68 28.00 -7.81
N ASP A 415 26.83 26.91 -8.53
CA ASP A 415 28.10 26.44 -9.11
C ASP A 415 28.51 27.27 -10.32
N THR A 416 27.58 27.98 -10.98
CA THR A 416 27.84 28.87 -12.11
C THR A 416 28.09 30.32 -11.64
N VAL A 417 29.30 30.75 -11.66
CA VAL A 417 29.89 31.96 -11.02
C VAL A 417 29.27 33.34 -11.39
N ASN A 418 28.24 33.45 -12.25
CA ASN A 418 27.81 34.74 -12.83
C ASN A 418 26.29 34.92 -12.95
N LYS A 419 25.49 34.71 -11.89
CA LYS A 419 24.02 34.99 -11.98
C LYS A 419 23.52 35.96 -10.91
N ASP A 420 22.51 36.75 -11.31
CA ASP A 420 21.90 37.79 -10.50
C ASP A 420 21.42 37.26 -9.14
N LYS A 421 21.89 37.91 -8.04
CA LYS A 421 21.46 37.58 -6.67
C LYS A 421 19.93 37.60 -6.45
N VAL A 422 19.21 38.30 -7.31
CA VAL A 422 17.73 38.42 -7.25
C VAL A 422 17.08 37.06 -7.64
N THR A 423 17.51 36.44 -8.74
CA THR A 423 16.96 35.19 -9.23
C THR A 423 17.22 34.02 -8.26
N LEU A 424 18.38 34.00 -7.61
CA LEU A 424 18.72 33.01 -6.57
C LEU A 424 17.83 33.15 -5.33
N LYS A 425 17.53 34.40 -4.93
CA LYS A 425 16.66 34.67 -3.80
C LYS A 425 15.22 34.26 -4.08
N ASP A 426 14.68 34.57 -5.25
CA ASP A 426 13.34 34.21 -5.66
C ASP A 426 13.16 32.67 -5.70
N LEU A 427 14.20 31.94 -6.13
CA LEU A 427 14.21 30.49 -6.15
C LEU A 427 14.23 29.88 -4.73
N ASP A 428 15.05 30.45 -3.84
CA ASP A 428 15.12 30.02 -2.42
C ASP A 428 13.81 30.31 -1.67
N ASP A 429 13.17 31.44 -1.91
CA ASP A 429 11.87 31.79 -1.33
C ASP A 429 10.77 30.84 -1.83
N GLU A 430 10.79 30.44 -3.10
CA GLU A 430 9.87 29.44 -3.65
C GLU A 430 10.09 28.06 -3.05
N ILE A 431 11.33 27.62 -2.87
CA ILE A 431 11.68 26.36 -2.19
C ILE A 431 11.09 26.35 -0.78
N LYS A 432 11.32 27.40 0.01
CA LYS A 432 10.77 27.51 1.38
C LYS A 432 9.25 27.47 1.40
N ARG A 433 8.59 28.13 0.44
CA ARG A 433 7.13 28.09 0.29
C ARG A 433 6.61 26.66 0.08
N VAL A 434 7.20 25.94 -0.87
CA VAL A 434 6.79 24.57 -1.21
C VAL A 434 7.07 23.61 -0.06
N GLU A 435 8.20 23.74 0.64
CA GLU A 435 8.53 22.95 1.83
C GLU A 435 7.51 23.16 2.95
N ALA A 436 7.11 24.39 3.23
CA ALA A 436 6.09 24.72 4.21
C ALA A 436 4.75 24.08 3.86
N GLU A 437 4.32 24.14 2.58
CA GLU A 437 3.09 23.54 2.11
C GLU A 437 3.08 22.00 2.20
N ILE A 438 4.23 21.34 2.01
CA ILE A 438 4.37 19.88 2.20
C ILE A 438 4.27 19.54 3.69
N HIS A 439 4.90 20.34 4.56
CA HIS A 439 4.94 20.09 6.00
C HIS A 439 3.59 20.27 6.70
N ASP A 440 2.86 21.34 6.37
CA ASP A 440 1.53 21.59 6.94
C ASP A 440 0.54 20.46 6.67
N ARG A 441 0.60 19.87 5.48
CA ARG A 441 -0.27 18.74 5.12
C ARG A 441 0.13 17.42 5.76
N SER A 442 1.38 17.26 6.16
CA SER A 442 1.81 16.07 6.90
C SER A 442 1.24 16.04 8.32
N LYS A 443 0.98 17.22 8.92
CA LYS A 443 0.35 17.37 10.24
C LYS A 443 -1.17 17.17 10.25
N HIS A 444 -1.84 17.36 9.12
CA HIS A 444 -3.30 17.25 8.99
C HIS A 444 -3.78 15.93 8.38
N LYS A 445 -2.91 14.90 8.28
CA LYS A 445 -3.38 13.54 7.96
C LYS A 445 -3.99 12.91 9.22
N PRO A 446 -5.32 12.62 9.22
CA PRO A 446 -6.00 11.99 10.34
C PRO A 446 -5.55 10.55 10.56
#